data_da1363b7926c7d8211439d976ccee989
#
_entry.id   da1363b7926c7d8211439d976ccee989
#
_cell.length_a   1.000
_cell.length_b   1.000
_cell.length_c   1.000
_cell.angle_alpha   90.00
_cell.angle_beta   90.00
_cell.angle_gamma   90.00
#
_symmetry.space_group_name_H-M   'P 1'
#
loop_
_entity.id
_entity.type
_entity.pdbx_description
1 polymer ?
#
loop_
_entity_poly.entity_id
_entity_poly.type
_entity_poly.pdbx_seq_one_letter_code
_entity_poly.pdbx_strand_id
1 'polypeptide(L)'
;LATRLFTPLASLCSTPIVIEGRDSLLRRPMGMMLEPLRRLGVRVRDNDGFLPIEVCGPIRGGEVEVDGSVSSQFITGLLLALPKARQDTTLRVQGAVSTPYLDMTLDTAARFGVEISQRDYEEFYIPGRQHYRSTYFSIEGDWSAAAMLLVAGATAGEVTVRNVSMLSK
;
A
#
# COMPACT_ATOMS: atom_id res chain seq x y z
N LEU A 1 -0.32 -5.93 -7.62
CA LEU A 1 0.27 -4.92 -6.74
C LEU A 1 -0.21 -3.51 -7.12
N ALA A 2 0.17 -2.96 -8.25
CA ALA A 2 -0.04 -1.56 -8.62
C ALA A 2 -1.49 -1.09 -8.43
N THR A 3 -2.48 -1.80 -8.95
CA THR A 3 -3.90 -1.43 -8.83
C THR A 3 -4.34 -1.23 -7.38
N ARG A 4 -4.01 -2.16 -6.49
CA ARG A 4 -4.41 -2.09 -5.07
C ARG A 4 -3.66 -1.01 -4.29
N LEU A 5 -2.40 -0.75 -4.65
CA LEU A 5 -1.58 0.25 -4.00
C LEU A 5 -1.93 1.68 -4.48
N PHE A 6 -2.12 1.86 -5.79
CA PHE A 6 -2.35 3.20 -6.34
C PHE A 6 -3.80 3.68 -6.27
N THR A 7 -4.79 2.80 -6.07
CA THR A 7 -6.20 3.22 -5.91
C THR A 7 -6.41 4.19 -4.74
N PRO A 8 -5.89 3.92 -3.51
CA PRO A 8 -5.95 4.91 -2.43
C PRO A 8 -5.21 6.22 -2.75
N LEU A 9 -4.07 6.16 -3.43
CA LEU A 9 -3.32 7.36 -3.81
C LEU A 9 -4.08 8.19 -4.85
N ALA A 10 -4.73 7.55 -5.84
CA ALA A 10 -5.62 8.21 -6.79
C ALA A 10 -6.79 8.91 -6.10
N SER A 11 -7.24 8.35 -4.97
CA SER A 11 -8.31 8.93 -4.15
C SER A 11 -7.95 10.24 -3.45
N LEU A 12 -6.70 10.70 -3.55
CA LEU A 12 -6.31 12.06 -3.14
C LEU A 12 -6.78 13.14 -4.11
N CYS A 13 -7.04 12.78 -5.36
CA CYS A 13 -7.46 13.71 -6.39
C CYS A 13 -8.95 14.04 -6.28
N SER A 14 -9.28 15.31 -6.49
CA SER A 14 -10.67 15.80 -6.52
C SER A 14 -11.37 15.56 -7.86
N THR A 15 -10.62 15.21 -8.90
CA THR A 15 -11.13 14.80 -10.22
C THR A 15 -11.23 13.29 -10.32
N PRO A 16 -12.19 12.75 -11.08
CA PRO A 16 -12.28 11.31 -11.29
C PRO A 16 -11.01 10.75 -11.94
N ILE A 17 -10.53 9.63 -11.40
CA ILE A 17 -9.43 8.84 -11.97
C ILE A 17 -9.93 7.43 -12.19
N VAL A 18 -9.79 6.95 -13.44
CA VAL A 18 -10.15 5.59 -13.82
C VAL A 18 -8.90 4.70 -13.75
N ILE A 19 -9.01 3.61 -13.03
CA ILE A 19 -7.97 2.60 -12.91
C ILE A 19 -8.41 1.42 -13.77
N GLU A 20 -7.64 1.18 -14.81
CA GLU A 20 -7.89 0.12 -15.76
C GLU A 20 -6.86 -1.01 -15.63
N GLY A 21 -7.15 -2.12 -16.25
CA GLY A 21 -6.26 -3.26 -16.34
C GLY A 21 -6.50 -4.05 -17.62
N ARG A 22 -5.62 -5.02 -17.86
CA ARG A 22 -5.72 -5.92 -19.01
C ARG A 22 -5.53 -7.37 -18.55
N ASP A 23 -5.98 -8.30 -19.36
CA ASP A 23 -5.78 -9.73 -19.20
C ASP A 23 -6.17 -10.26 -17.80
N SER A 24 -5.24 -10.86 -17.10
CA SER A 24 -5.46 -11.47 -15.79
C SER A 24 -5.86 -10.47 -14.70
N LEU A 25 -5.56 -9.17 -14.86
CA LEU A 25 -5.95 -8.14 -13.89
C LEU A 25 -7.47 -7.93 -13.85
N LEU A 26 -8.16 -8.10 -14.98
CA LEU A 26 -9.62 -7.96 -15.05
C LEU A 26 -10.37 -9.00 -14.21
N ARG A 27 -9.72 -10.13 -13.92
CA ARG A 27 -10.29 -11.23 -13.11
C ARG A 27 -9.93 -11.15 -11.63
N ARG A 28 -9.09 -10.18 -11.23
CA ARG A 28 -8.68 -10.04 -9.84
C ARG A 28 -9.71 -9.25 -9.05
N PRO A 29 -10.24 -9.79 -7.94
CA PRO A 29 -11.20 -9.08 -7.12
C PRO A 29 -10.55 -7.86 -6.46
N MET A 30 -11.29 -6.75 -6.49
CA MET A 30 -10.93 -5.46 -5.89
C MET A 30 -11.97 -5.00 -4.85
N GLY A 31 -13.01 -5.80 -4.63
CA GLY A 31 -14.16 -5.46 -3.78
C GLY A 31 -13.78 -5.05 -2.36
N MET A 32 -12.70 -5.64 -1.80
CA MET A 32 -12.21 -5.31 -0.45
C MET A 32 -11.83 -3.83 -0.27
N MET A 33 -11.59 -3.10 -1.35
CA MET A 33 -11.19 -1.69 -1.29
C MET A 33 -12.37 -0.71 -1.32
N LEU A 34 -13.50 -1.14 -1.87
CA LEU A 34 -14.56 -0.23 -2.29
C LEU A 34 -15.26 0.40 -1.09
N GLU A 35 -15.70 -0.41 -0.14
CA GLU A 35 -16.41 0.07 1.03
C GLU A 35 -15.52 0.91 1.96
N PRO A 36 -14.28 0.49 2.28
CA PRO A 36 -13.35 1.33 3.02
C PRO A 36 -13.12 2.71 2.38
N LEU A 37 -12.95 2.78 1.07
CA LEU A 37 -12.77 4.06 0.37
C LEU A 37 -14.02 4.94 0.46
N ARG A 38 -15.23 4.34 0.32
CA ARG A 38 -16.50 5.08 0.49
C ARG A 38 -16.64 5.64 1.91
N ARG A 39 -16.31 4.87 2.94
CA ARG A 39 -16.30 5.34 4.34
C ARG A 39 -15.32 6.49 4.57
N LEU A 40 -14.19 6.48 3.87
CA LEU A 40 -13.23 7.58 3.89
C LEU A 40 -13.64 8.79 3.02
N GLY A 41 -14.86 8.80 2.49
CA GLY A 41 -15.45 9.91 1.76
C GLY A 41 -15.10 9.97 0.28
N VAL A 42 -14.53 8.90 -0.29
CA VAL A 42 -14.22 8.77 -1.72
C VAL A 42 -15.46 8.31 -2.49
N ARG A 43 -15.76 8.94 -3.61
CA ARG A 43 -16.75 8.41 -4.55
C ARG A 43 -16.11 7.29 -5.35
N VAL A 44 -16.72 6.13 -5.35
CA VAL A 44 -16.19 4.94 -6.04
C VAL A 44 -17.27 4.36 -6.94
N ARG A 45 -16.96 4.18 -8.22
CA ARG A 45 -17.70 3.37 -9.18
C ARG A 45 -16.84 2.19 -9.58
N ASP A 46 -17.42 1.04 -9.72
CA ASP A 46 -16.73 -0.21 -10.02
C ASP A 46 -17.56 -1.09 -10.95
N ASN A 47 -16.96 -2.13 -11.45
CA ASN A 47 -17.57 -3.15 -12.26
C ASN A 47 -17.72 -4.43 -11.41
N ASP A 48 -18.78 -4.49 -10.58
CA ASP A 48 -19.09 -5.63 -9.69
C ASP A 48 -17.87 -6.12 -8.86
N GLY A 49 -17.10 -5.17 -8.31
CA GLY A 49 -15.90 -5.47 -7.54
C GLY A 49 -14.66 -5.76 -8.37
N PHE A 50 -14.69 -5.49 -9.66
CA PHE A 50 -13.57 -5.68 -10.60
C PHE A 50 -13.20 -4.38 -11.32
N LEU A 51 -12.11 -4.43 -12.08
CA LEU A 51 -11.72 -3.33 -12.96
C LEU A 51 -12.67 -3.22 -14.18
N PRO A 52 -12.89 -2.00 -14.70
CA PRO A 52 -12.31 -0.74 -14.25
C PRO A 52 -12.93 -0.20 -12.97
N ILE A 53 -12.14 0.54 -12.19
CA ILE A 53 -12.60 1.24 -10.99
C ILE A 53 -12.35 2.74 -11.18
N GLU A 54 -13.39 3.55 -11.02
CA GLU A 54 -13.28 5.01 -10.97
C GLU A 54 -13.30 5.45 -9.50
N VAL A 55 -12.32 6.24 -9.11
CA VAL A 55 -12.28 6.89 -7.80
C VAL A 55 -12.24 8.40 -7.95
N CYS A 56 -12.92 9.10 -7.04
CA CYS A 56 -12.91 10.55 -6.98
C CYS A 56 -12.96 11.01 -5.52
N GLY A 57 -11.85 11.57 -5.06
CA GLY A 57 -11.68 12.11 -3.72
C GLY A 57 -12.07 13.59 -3.60
N PRO A 58 -11.42 14.32 -2.72
CA PRO A 58 -10.27 13.91 -1.91
C PRO A 58 -10.68 13.02 -0.73
N ILE A 59 -9.83 12.04 -0.42
CA ILE A 59 -9.96 11.21 0.79
C ILE A 59 -10.02 12.09 2.04
N ARG A 60 -10.96 11.81 2.96
CA ARG A 60 -11.21 12.68 4.11
C ARG A 60 -10.50 12.24 5.38
N GLY A 61 -10.37 10.96 5.58
CA GLY A 61 -9.95 10.35 6.84
C GLY A 61 -11.14 9.97 7.72
N GLY A 62 -10.88 9.59 8.98
CA GLY A 62 -11.88 9.13 9.95
C GLY A 62 -11.64 7.69 10.39
N GLU A 63 -12.66 7.01 10.90
CA GLU A 63 -12.55 5.62 11.31
C GLU A 63 -12.91 4.67 10.16
N VAL A 64 -12.07 3.69 9.92
CA VAL A 64 -12.28 2.69 8.88
C VAL A 64 -11.73 1.34 9.29
N GLU A 65 -12.43 0.29 8.88
CA GLU A 65 -12.03 -1.10 9.10
C GLU A 65 -11.79 -1.78 7.76
N VAL A 66 -10.74 -2.61 7.70
CA VAL A 66 -10.29 -3.29 6.49
C VAL A 66 -9.96 -4.74 6.80
N ASP A 67 -10.42 -5.64 5.95
CA ASP A 67 -9.98 -7.03 5.95
C ASP A 67 -8.57 -7.12 5.35
N GLY A 68 -7.58 -7.41 6.20
CA GLY A 68 -6.18 -7.56 5.84
C GLY A 68 -5.81 -8.98 5.40
N SER A 69 -6.71 -9.95 5.53
CA SER A 69 -6.45 -11.35 5.23
C SER A 69 -6.24 -11.62 3.74
N VAL A 70 -6.84 -10.79 2.89
CA VAL A 70 -6.77 -10.95 1.43
C VAL A 70 -5.48 -10.36 0.86
N SER A 71 -5.04 -9.22 1.35
CA SER A 71 -3.83 -8.55 0.83
C SER A 71 -3.42 -7.32 1.63
N SER A 72 -2.14 -7.29 2.04
CA SER A 72 -1.51 -6.10 2.61
C SER A 72 -1.32 -4.94 1.63
N GLN A 73 -1.42 -5.18 0.33
CA GLN A 73 -1.16 -4.18 -0.71
C GLN A 73 -2.12 -2.98 -0.65
N PHE A 74 -3.39 -3.23 -0.31
CA PHE A 74 -4.36 -2.15 -0.15
C PHE A 74 -4.08 -1.35 1.14
N ILE A 75 -3.72 -2.05 2.22
CA ILE A 75 -3.32 -1.41 3.48
C ILE A 75 -2.11 -0.50 3.24
N THR A 76 -1.07 -0.98 2.56
CA THR A 76 0.08 -0.16 2.14
C THR A 76 -0.38 1.10 1.39
N GLY A 77 -1.27 0.96 0.41
CA GLY A 77 -1.81 2.11 -0.32
C GLY A 77 -2.54 3.12 0.58
N LEU A 78 -3.31 2.65 1.55
CA LEU A 78 -3.96 3.50 2.56
C LEU A 78 -2.94 4.19 3.46
N LEU A 79 -1.95 3.47 4.00
CA LEU A 79 -0.89 4.04 4.84
C LEU A 79 -0.10 5.13 4.11
N LEU A 80 0.04 5.05 2.79
CA LEU A 80 0.70 6.09 1.98
C LEU A 80 -0.24 7.26 1.63
N ALA A 81 -1.55 7.04 1.51
CA ALA A 81 -2.50 8.08 1.12
C ALA A 81 -3.05 8.88 2.32
N LEU A 82 -3.39 8.19 3.42
CA LEU A 82 -4.08 8.77 4.57
C LEU A 82 -3.32 9.88 5.30
N PRO A 83 -1.97 9.92 5.33
CA PRO A 83 -1.26 11.09 5.85
C PRO A 83 -1.63 12.40 5.16
N LYS A 84 -2.06 12.34 3.90
CA LYS A 84 -2.54 13.50 3.13
C LYS A 84 -4.02 13.79 3.32
N ALA A 85 -4.76 12.96 4.04
CA ALA A 85 -6.18 13.16 4.31
C ALA A 85 -6.44 14.45 5.10
N ARG A 86 -7.68 14.95 5.02
CA ARG A 86 -8.06 16.20 5.73
C ARG A 86 -8.23 16.03 7.24
N GLN A 87 -8.43 14.81 7.69
CA GLN A 87 -8.67 14.46 9.09
C GLN A 87 -7.75 13.29 9.47
N ASP A 88 -7.50 13.15 10.75
CA ASP A 88 -6.83 11.99 11.30
C ASP A 88 -7.63 10.73 10.99
N THR A 89 -6.92 9.61 10.90
CA THR A 89 -7.56 8.32 10.60
C THR A 89 -7.15 7.28 11.63
N THR A 90 -8.15 6.54 12.13
CA THR A 90 -7.96 5.27 12.81
C THR A 90 -8.32 4.15 11.85
N LEU A 91 -7.31 3.47 11.36
CA LEU A 91 -7.46 2.33 10.46
C LEU A 91 -7.36 1.03 11.28
N ARG A 92 -8.46 0.29 11.38
CA ARG A 92 -8.48 -1.05 11.98
C ARG A 92 -8.34 -2.11 10.93
N VAL A 93 -7.45 -3.05 11.15
CA VAL A 93 -7.13 -4.13 10.21
C VAL A 93 -7.40 -5.47 10.88
N GLN A 94 -8.29 -6.25 10.28
CA GLN A 94 -8.53 -7.62 10.72
C GLN A 94 -7.65 -8.59 9.93
N GLY A 95 -6.92 -9.46 10.64
CA GLY A 95 -6.16 -10.53 10.02
C GLY A 95 -5.05 -10.06 9.08
N ALA A 96 -4.25 -9.07 9.50
CA ALA A 96 -3.13 -8.57 8.69
C ALA A 96 -2.16 -9.69 8.31
N VAL A 97 -1.92 -9.83 7.01
CA VAL A 97 -0.92 -10.76 6.45
C VAL A 97 0.28 -9.98 5.91
N SER A 98 1.43 -10.67 5.83
CA SER A 98 2.64 -10.07 5.24
C SER A 98 3.10 -8.80 5.97
N THR A 99 3.11 -8.83 7.31
CA THR A 99 3.50 -7.70 8.18
C THR A 99 4.87 -7.09 7.83
N PRO A 100 5.91 -7.82 7.35
CA PRO A 100 7.17 -7.22 6.93
C PRO A 100 7.01 -6.14 5.85
N TYR A 101 6.02 -6.27 4.95
CA TYR A 101 5.76 -5.23 3.93
C TYR A 101 5.08 -3.99 4.56
N LEU A 102 4.32 -4.17 5.64
CA LEU A 102 3.76 -3.03 6.40
C LEU A 102 4.88 -2.31 7.15
N ASP A 103 5.82 -3.03 7.79
CA ASP A 103 7.01 -2.44 8.41
C ASP A 103 7.83 -1.63 7.41
N MET A 104 8.10 -2.20 6.23
CA MET A 104 8.81 -1.50 5.16
C MET A 104 8.07 -0.21 4.74
N THR A 105 6.74 -0.26 4.70
CA THR A 105 5.89 0.90 4.37
C THR A 105 6.01 1.98 5.44
N LEU A 106 5.91 1.61 6.71
CA LEU A 106 6.02 2.52 7.86
C LEU A 106 7.41 3.16 7.93
N ASP A 107 8.46 2.34 7.82
CA ASP A 107 9.85 2.82 7.82
C ASP A 107 10.10 3.81 6.66
N THR A 108 9.58 3.48 5.47
CA THR A 108 9.70 4.36 4.31
C THR A 108 8.95 5.67 4.55
N ALA A 109 7.69 5.62 4.98
CA ALA A 109 6.91 6.81 5.29
C ALA A 109 7.59 7.71 6.31
N ALA A 110 8.14 7.11 7.39
CA ALA A 110 8.87 7.84 8.42
C ALA A 110 10.12 8.55 7.88
N ARG A 111 10.88 7.90 6.99
CA ARG A 111 12.04 8.55 6.32
C ARG A 111 11.65 9.74 5.47
N PHE A 112 10.45 9.75 4.93
CA PHE A 112 9.88 10.89 4.21
C PHE A 112 9.12 11.87 5.12
N GLY A 113 9.28 11.75 6.44
CA GLY A 113 8.77 12.70 7.43
C GLY A 113 7.29 12.56 7.77
N VAL A 114 6.72 11.38 7.55
CA VAL A 114 5.32 11.05 7.89
C VAL A 114 5.29 10.18 9.14
N GLU A 115 4.42 10.53 10.07
CA GLU A 115 4.23 9.82 11.33
C GLU A 115 2.98 8.94 11.26
N ILE A 116 3.16 7.67 11.55
CA ILE A 116 2.08 6.68 11.68
C ILE A 116 2.42 5.83 12.89
N SER A 117 1.52 5.73 13.86
CA SER A 117 1.64 4.79 14.96
C SER A 117 0.80 3.55 14.71
N GLN A 118 1.24 2.41 15.21
CA GLN A 118 0.51 1.16 15.08
C GLN A 118 0.54 0.35 16.38
N ARG A 119 -0.47 -0.50 16.56
CA ARG A 119 -0.57 -1.47 17.63
C ARG A 119 -0.91 -2.84 17.04
N ASP A 120 0.00 -3.78 17.18
CA ASP A 120 -0.14 -5.20 16.81
C ASP A 120 -0.57 -5.45 15.36
N TYR A 121 -0.32 -4.49 14.45
CA TYR A 121 -0.80 -4.47 13.06
C TYR A 121 -2.33 -4.54 12.92
N GLU A 122 -3.05 -4.39 14.02
CA GLU A 122 -4.51 -4.38 14.07
C GLU A 122 -5.09 -2.97 14.06
N GLU A 123 -4.33 -1.99 14.57
CA GLU A 123 -4.76 -0.59 14.60
C GLU A 123 -3.62 0.34 14.21
N PHE A 124 -3.89 1.20 13.25
CA PHE A 124 -2.99 2.27 12.79
C PHE A 124 -3.64 3.61 13.06
N TYR A 125 -2.94 4.49 13.79
CA TYR A 125 -3.33 5.89 13.94
C TYR A 125 -2.48 6.74 13.01
N ILE A 126 -3.14 7.49 12.14
CA ILE A 126 -2.53 8.25 11.05
C ILE A 126 -2.99 9.69 11.17
N PRO A 127 -2.18 10.61 11.73
CA PRO A 127 -2.48 12.04 11.69
C PRO A 127 -2.65 12.50 10.24
N GLY A 128 -3.71 13.25 10.00
CA GLY A 128 -3.98 13.83 8.68
C GLY A 128 -3.15 15.09 8.41
N ARG A 129 -3.31 15.67 7.22
CA ARG A 129 -2.67 16.92 6.77
C ARG A 129 -1.15 16.93 6.85
N GLN A 130 -0.53 15.75 6.88
CA GLN A 130 0.91 15.61 6.84
C GLN A 130 1.46 15.91 5.45
N HIS A 131 2.75 16.16 5.37
CA HIS A 131 3.45 16.43 4.12
C HIS A 131 4.69 15.58 4.03
N TYR A 132 4.80 14.82 2.95
CA TYR A 132 6.02 14.13 2.61
C TYR A 132 7.13 15.13 2.33
N ARG A 133 8.31 14.88 2.89
CA ARG A 133 9.50 15.72 2.70
C ARG A 133 10.46 15.02 1.75
N SER A 134 11.09 15.79 0.86
CA SER A 134 12.13 15.25 0.02
C SER A 134 13.32 14.78 0.87
N THR A 135 13.87 13.63 0.54
CA THR A 135 15.04 13.06 1.22
C THR A 135 15.89 12.27 0.23
N TYR A 136 17.15 12.06 0.59
CA TYR A 136 17.96 11.09 -0.13
C TYR A 136 17.62 9.70 0.35
N PHE A 137 17.20 8.85 -0.58
CA PHE A 137 16.81 7.49 -0.30
C PHE A 137 17.48 6.52 -1.25
N SER A 138 18.28 5.59 -0.70
CA SER A 138 18.90 4.52 -1.47
C SER A 138 17.99 3.31 -1.44
N ILE A 139 17.53 2.89 -2.61
CA ILE A 139 16.70 1.68 -2.73
C ILE A 139 17.62 0.46 -2.68
N GLU A 140 17.30 -0.45 -1.76
CA GLU A 140 17.98 -1.74 -1.67
C GLU A 140 17.62 -2.68 -2.83
N GLY A 141 18.45 -3.69 -3.05
CA GLY A 141 18.11 -4.77 -3.97
C GLY A 141 16.98 -5.63 -3.43
N ASP A 142 16.19 -6.19 -4.34
CA ASP A 142 15.07 -7.08 -4.02
C ASP A 142 15.58 -8.47 -3.60
N TRP A 143 15.41 -8.80 -2.33
CA TRP A 143 15.77 -10.10 -1.78
C TRP A 143 15.01 -11.27 -2.42
N SER A 144 13.76 -11.06 -2.85
CA SER A 144 12.98 -12.09 -3.51
C SER A 144 13.59 -12.47 -4.87
N ALA A 145 14.02 -11.47 -5.63
CA ALA A 145 14.75 -11.68 -6.88
C ALA A 145 16.16 -12.23 -6.61
N ALA A 146 16.85 -11.71 -5.58
CA ALA A 146 18.18 -12.16 -5.19
C ALA A 146 18.21 -13.64 -4.83
N ALA A 147 17.23 -14.12 -4.09
CA ALA A 147 17.13 -15.53 -3.68
C ALA A 147 17.16 -16.50 -4.86
N MET A 148 16.45 -16.17 -5.95
CA MET A 148 16.45 -16.98 -7.16
C MET A 148 17.83 -17.05 -7.81
N LEU A 149 18.55 -15.92 -7.85
CA LEU A 149 19.90 -15.86 -8.41
C LEU A 149 20.90 -16.61 -7.51
N LEU A 150 20.76 -16.51 -6.19
CA LEU A 150 21.63 -17.24 -5.24
C LEU A 150 21.44 -18.74 -5.35
N VAL A 151 20.20 -19.24 -5.52
CA VAL A 151 19.93 -20.65 -5.77
C VAL A 151 20.56 -21.10 -7.09
N ALA A 152 20.43 -20.30 -8.15
CA ALA A 152 21.07 -20.63 -9.43
C ALA A 152 22.61 -20.67 -9.30
N GLY A 153 23.22 -19.74 -8.56
CA GLY A 153 24.66 -19.76 -8.27
C GLY A 153 25.08 -21.00 -7.49
N ALA A 154 24.31 -21.38 -6.46
CA ALA A 154 24.63 -22.55 -5.63
C ALA A 154 24.52 -23.89 -6.37
N THR A 155 23.73 -23.94 -7.45
CA THR A 155 23.47 -25.18 -8.20
C THR A 155 24.24 -25.30 -9.51
N ALA A 156 24.57 -24.19 -10.17
CA ALA A 156 25.08 -24.21 -11.55
C ALA A 156 26.33 -23.33 -11.79
N GLY A 157 26.84 -22.65 -10.77
CA GLY A 157 28.03 -21.82 -10.95
C GLY A 157 28.22 -20.80 -9.83
N GLU A 158 28.80 -19.66 -10.15
CA GLU A 158 29.09 -18.57 -9.21
C GLU A 158 28.23 -17.33 -9.55
N VAL A 159 27.54 -16.80 -8.56
CA VAL A 159 26.73 -15.56 -8.70
C VAL A 159 27.00 -14.63 -7.52
N THR A 160 27.33 -13.39 -7.81
CA THR A 160 27.45 -12.32 -6.82
C THR A 160 26.26 -11.37 -6.94
N VAL A 161 25.44 -11.30 -5.90
CA VAL A 161 24.35 -10.31 -5.80
C VAL A 161 24.80 -9.12 -4.96
N ARG A 162 24.64 -7.90 -5.50
CA ARG A 162 25.04 -6.67 -4.84
C ARG A 162 23.83 -5.87 -4.37
N ASN A 163 24.07 -4.93 -3.45
CA ASN A 163 23.07 -3.98 -2.94
C ASN A 163 21.89 -4.66 -2.19
N VAL A 164 22.12 -5.83 -1.62
CA VAL A 164 21.18 -6.48 -0.69
C VAL A 164 21.72 -6.37 0.73
N SER A 165 20.88 -5.96 1.68
CA SER A 165 21.28 -5.77 3.07
C SER A 165 20.85 -6.98 3.92
N MET A 166 21.75 -7.47 4.77
CA MET A 166 21.42 -8.49 5.78
C MET A 166 20.49 -7.96 6.87
N LEU A 167 20.31 -6.64 6.95
CA LEU A 167 19.42 -5.95 7.89
C LEU A 167 18.08 -5.55 7.24
N SER A 168 17.86 -5.95 5.99
CA SER A 168 16.57 -5.73 5.30
C SER A 168 15.45 -6.47 6.04
N LYS A 169 14.30 -5.80 6.16
CA LYS A 169 13.08 -6.35 6.79
C LYS A 169 12.24 -7.14 5.81
#